data_3394dfec271d97ef2cd796bc1779ec2c
#
_entry.id   3394dfec271d97ef2cd796bc1779ec2c
#
_cell.length_a   1.000
_cell.length_b   1.000
_cell.length_c   1.000
_cell.angle_alpha   90.00
_cell.angle_beta   90.00
_cell.angle_gamma   90.00
#
_symmetry.space_group_name_H-M   'P 1'
#
loop_
_entity.id
_entity.type
_entity.pdbx_description
1 polymer ?
#
loop_
_entity_poly.entity_id
_entity_poly.type
_entity_poly.pdbx_seq_one_letter_code
_entity_poly.pdbx_strand_id
1 'polypeptide(L)' 'CELRDAAAQLRQLVTALPEREQQILTLRYGLNGAVPQTQQQIAAQFGISRSYVSRLEKHALARLRRAWNQPHPL' A
#
# COMPACT_ATOMS: atom_id res chain seq x y z
N CYS A 1 -2.11 -19.48 12.25
CA CYS A 1 -3.42 -19.10 11.69
C CYS A 1 -3.23 -18.42 10.35
N GLU A 2 -4.05 -18.81 9.38
CA GLU A 2 -3.92 -18.31 8.02
C GLU A 2 -4.08 -16.80 7.92
N LEU A 3 -4.98 -16.22 8.71
CA LEU A 3 -5.20 -14.78 8.70
C LEU A 3 -3.98 -14.02 9.18
N ARG A 4 -3.29 -14.53 10.18
CA ARG A 4 -2.06 -13.91 10.66
C ARG A 4 -0.96 -13.97 9.63
N ASP A 5 -0.82 -15.12 8.99
CA ASP A 5 0.20 -15.30 7.97
C ASP A 5 -0.04 -14.37 6.79
N ALA A 6 -1.31 -14.22 6.38
CA ALA A 6 -1.65 -13.33 5.28
C ALA A 6 -1.35 -11.87 5.64
N ALA A 7 -1.67 -11.44 6.85
CA ALA A 7 -1.40 -10.08 7.29
C ALA A 7 0.10 -9.80 7.35
N ALA A 8 0.87 -10.73 7.89
CA ALA A 8 2.32 -10.60 7.97
C ALA A 8 2.94 -10.55 6.58
N GLN A 9 2.46 -11.39 5.68
CA GLN A 9 2.94 -11.42 4.31
C GLN A 9 2.64 -10.11 3.59
N LEU A 10 1.44 -9.58 3.78
CA LEU A 10 1.07 -8.30 3.18
C LEU A 10 1.97 -7.17 3.68
N ARG A 11 2.27 -7.13 4.98
CA ARG A 11 3.16 -6.13 5.53
C ARG A 11 4.55 -6.21 4.92
N GLN A 12 5.06 -7.43 4.73
CA GLN A 12 6.37 -7.61 4.11
C GLN A 12 6.36 -7.11 2.67
N LEU A 13 5.30 -7.38 1.93
CA LEU A 13 5.19 -6.91 0.56
C LEU A 13 5.12 -5.38 0.50
N VAL A 14 4.39 -4.77 1.43
CA VAL A 14 4.31 -3.32 1.49
C VAL A 14 5.66 -2.70 1.78
N THR A 15 6.44 -3.29 2.69
CA THR A 15 7.77 -2.75 3.02
C THR A 15 8.76 -2.88 1.86
N ALA A 16 8.48 -3.75 0.90
CA ALA A 16 9.32 -3.87 -0.30
C ALA A 16 9.02 -2.81 -1.35
N LEU A 17 7.94 -2.03 -1.18
CA LEU A 17 7.58 -0.98 -2.13
C LEU A 17 8.46 0.26 -1.94
N PRO A 18 8.56 1.13 -2.97
CA PRO A 18 9.17 2.43 -2.78
C PRO A 18 8.52 3.20 -1.64
N GLU A 19 9.30 4.00 -0.94
CA GLU A 19 8.84 4.67 0.27
C GLU A 19 7.55 5.47 0.05
N ARG A 20 7.46 6.21 -1.04
CA ARG A 20 6.28 7.02 -1.33
C ARG A 20 5.03 6.17 -1.48
N GLU A 21 5.16 5.03 -2.15
CA GLU A 21 4.05 4.12 -2.33
C GLU A 21 3.65 3.47 -1.00
N GLN A 22 4.63 3.12 -0.17
CA GLN A 22 4.34 2.61 1.17
C GLN A 22 3.54 3.61 1.98
N GLN A 23 3.96 4.87 1.98
CA GLN A 23 3.28 5.91 2.74
C GLN A 23 1.84 6.07 2.27
N ILE A 24 1.63 6.09 0.97
CA ILE A 24 0.30 6.27 0.42
C ILE A 24 -0.62 5.11 0.78
N LEU A 25 -0.15 3.88 0.64
CA LEU A 25 -0.97 2.73 1.01
C LEU A 25 -1.24 2.69 2.50
N THR A 26 -0.24 3.01 3.31
CA THR A 26 -0.40 3.01 4.77
C THR A 26 -1.49 4.00 5.18
N LEU A 27 -1.48 5.18 4.61
CA LEU A 27 -2.48 6.21 4.95
C LEU A 27 -3.84 5.89 4.33
N ARG A 28 -3.84 5.37 3.12
CA ARG A 28 -5.08 5.10 2.39
C ARG A 28 -5.90 3.99 3.05
N TYR A 29 -5.23 2.97 3.57
CA TYR A 29 -5.89 1.81 4.13
C TYR A 29 -5.72 1.66 5.63
N GLY A 30 -5.05 2.60 6.26
CA GLY A 30 -4.87 2.57 7.71
C GLY A 30 -4.03 1.40 8.19
N LEU A 31 -3.00 1.03 7.44
CA LEU A 31 -2.19 -0.14 7.76
C LEU A 31 -1.43 -0.02 9.07
N ASN A 32 -1.22 1.22 9.53
CA ASN A 32 -0.52 1.49 10.79
C ASN A 32 -1.48 1.62 11.97
N GLY A 33 -2.74 1.23 11.79
CA GLY A 33 -3.74 1.35 12.83
C GLY A 33 -4.46 2.69 12.88
N ALA A 34 -4.07 3.63 12.02
CA ALA A 34 -4.73 4.94 11.96
C ALA A 34 -6.01 4.86 11.13
N VAL A 35 -6.81 5.91 11.19
CA VAL A 35 -8.02 6.01 10.39
C VAL A 35 -7.64 6.14 8.91
N PRO A 36 -8.24 5.33 8.01
CA PRO A 36 -7.96 5.47 6.58
C PRO A 36 -8.28 6.85 6.06
N GLN A 37 -7.44 7.36 5.17
CA GLN A 37 -7.60 8.68 4.59
C GLN A 37 -8.01 8.59 3.12
N THR A 38 -8.69 9.63 2.64
CA THR A 38 -9.04 9.71 1.22
C THR A 38 -7.83 10.13 0.40
N GLN A 39 -7.89 9.89 -0.92
CA GLN A 39 -6.83 10.33 -1.81
C GLN A 39 -6.63 11.85 -1.74
N GLN A 40 -7.73 12.59 -1.61
CA GLN A 40 -7.64 14.03 -1.52
C GLN A 40 -6.91 14.48 -0.26
N GLN A 41 -7.21 13.84 0.86
CA GLN A 41 -6.52 14.15 2.12
C GLN A 41 -5.02 13.85 2.04
N ILE A 42 -4.67 12.73 1.43
CA ILE A 42 -3.28 12.34 1.24
C ILE A 42 -2.57 13.34 0.33
N ALA A 43 -3.23 13.73 -0.77
CA ALA A 43 -2.66 14.70 -1.71
C ALA A 43 -2.36 16.03 -1.01
N ALA A 44 -3.30 16.51 -0.19
CA ALA A 44 -3.10 17.75 0.54
C ALA A 44 -1.94 17.62 1.54
N GLN A 45 -1.84 16.49 2.19
CA GLN A 45 -0.80 16.25 3.18
C GLN A 45 0.60 16.25 2.57
N PHE A 46 0.74 15.67 1.38
CA PHE A 46 2.03 15.58 0.71
C PHE A 46 2.31 16.73 -0.26
N GLY A 47 1.34 17.61 -0.47
CA GLY A 47 1.51 18.73 -1.40
C GLY A 47 1.59 18.28 -2.84
N ILE A 48 0.88 17.24 -3.21
CA ILE A 48 0.84 16.72 -4.59
C ILE A 48 -0.61 16.66 -5.06
N SER A 49 -0.79 16.41 -6.36
CA SER A 49 -2.14 16.36 -6.90
C SER A 49 -2.82 15.05 -6.56
N ARG A 50 -4.14 15.07 -6.50
CA ARG A 50 -4.93 13.86 -6.27
C ARG A 50 -4.71 12.84 -7.40
N SER A 51 -4.56 13.33 -8.63
CA SER A 51 -4.30 12.45 -9.77
C SER A 51 -2.99 11.68 -9.58
N TYR A 52 -1.98 12.35 -9.03
CA TYR A 52 -0.70 11.70 -8.77
C TYR A 52 -0.84 10.64 -7.67
N VAL A 53 -1.58 10.96 -6.59
CA VAL A 53 -1.86 9.99 -5.55
C VAL A 53 -2.55 8.77 -6.12
N SER A 54 -3.54 8.98 -6.98
CA SER A 54 -4.27 7.90 -7.63
C SER A 54 -3.35 7.00 -8.43
N ARG A 55 -2.43 7.60 -9.19
CA ARG A 55 -1.45 6.84 -9.98
C ARG A 55 -0.51 6.03 -9.08
N LEU A 56 -0.01 6.65 -8.02
CA LEU A 56 0.89 5.96 -7.09
C LEU A 56 0.18 4.79 -6.42
N GLU A 57 -1.05 5.00 -5.99
CA GLU A 57 -1.83 3.92 -5.39
C GLU A 57 -2.04 2.77 -6.37
N LYS A 58 -2.38 3.09 -7.61
CA LYS A 58 -2.61 2.09 -8.65
C LYS A 58 -1.35 1.28 -8.91
N HIS A 59 -0.21 1.97 -9.00
CA HIS A 59 1.08 1.31 -9.22
C HIS A 59 1.43 0.41 -8.04
N ALA A 60 1.22 0.90 -6.83
CA ALA A 60 1.52 0.13 -5.64
C ALA A 60 0.66 -1.13 -5.55
N LEU A 61 -0.64 -1.00 -5.81
CA LEU A 61 -1.54 -2.15 -5.80
C LEU A 61 -1.19 -3.16 -6.88
N ALA A 62 -0.76 -2.69 -8.06
CA ALA A 62 -0.33 -3.60 -9.13
C ALA A 62 0.92 -4.38 -8.72
N ARG A 63 1.87 -3.72 -8.06
CA ARG A 63 3.07 -4.38 -7.55
C ARG A 63 2.72 -5.43 -6.48
N LEU A 64 1.83 -5.06 -5.56
CA LEU A 64 1.39 -5.98 -4.51
C LEU A 64 0.69 -7.20 -5.10
N ARG A 65 -0.20 -6.97 -6.07
CA ARG A 65 -0.92 -8.07 -6.71
C ARG A 65 0.04 -9.00 -7.42
N ARG A 66 1.02 -8.44 -8.11
CA ARG A 66 2.01 -9.24 -8.83
C ARG A 66 2.83 -10.08 -7.86
N ALA A 67 3.29 -9.47 -6.77
CA ALA A 67 4.07 -10.18 -5.76
C ALA A 67 3.24 -11.24 -5.05
N TRP A 68 1.98 -10.94 -4.76
CA TRP A 68 1.09 -11.87 -4.08
C TRP A 68 0.81 -13.10 -4.92
N ASN A 69 0.67 -12.91 -6.24
CA ASN A 69 0.33 -13.99 -7.15
C ASN A 69 1.52 -14.80 -7.63
N GLN A 70 2.74 -14.42 -7.27
CA GLN A 70 3.91 -15.20 -7.63
C GLN A 70 3.91 -16.53 -6.88
N PRO A 71 4.28 -17.64 -7.56
CA PRO A 71 4.37 -18.91 -6.86
C PRO A 71 5.47 -18.82 -5.80
N HIS A 72 5.14 -19.25 -4.59
CA HIS A 72 6.12 -19.28 -3.52
C HIS A 72 7.06 -20.46 -3.72
N PRO A 73 8.37 -20.24 -3.67
CA PRO A 73 9.31 -21.36 -3.70
C PRO A 73 9.23 -22.11 -2.37
N LEU A 74 8.89 -23.32 -2.44
CA LEU A 74 8.85 -24.17 -1.26
C LEU A 74 9.99 -25.13 -1.22
#